data_62b6e57bb5f975bf704376a8940708e1
#
_entry.id   62b6e57bb5f975bf704376a8940708e1
#
_cell.length_a   1.000
_cell.length_b   1.000
_cell.length_c   1.000
_cell.angle_alpha   90.00
_cell.angle_beta   90.00
_cell.angle_gamma   90.00
#
_symmetry.space_group_name_H-M   'P 1'
#
loop_
_entity.id
_entity.type
_entity.pdbx_description
1 polymer ?
#
loop_
_entity_poly.entity_id
_entity_poly.type
_entity_poly.pdbx_seq_one_letter_code
_entity_poly.pdbx_strand_id
1 'polypeptide(L)'
;LVGSEMCIRDSIKADTFKSGDFVDVTGTSKGHGYTGVIKRWNASRGRMTHGGGPVHRHAGSMGSTTDPSRIFKGKIGPGQYGVETVTIQNLEVVKVDPELNMLVVRGAVPGPKGSLVTVKTTVKVHKIKQAGADISKNPQKASGRNPQKASARNM
;
A
#
# COMPACT_ATOMS: atom_id res chain seq x y z
N LEU A 1 28.28 -0.60 -34.57
CA LEU A 1 26.87 -0.96 -34.42
C LEU A 1 26.80 -2.45 -34.14
N VAL A 2 26.85 -2.81 -32.85
CA VAL A 2 26.57 -4.17 -32.43
C VAL A 2 25.05 -4.27 -32.43
N GLY A 3 24.50 -5.02 -33.39
CA GLY A 3 23.09 -5.38 -33.38
C GLY A 3 22.80 -6.19 -32.13
N SER A 4 21.97 -5.68 -31.26
CA SER A 4 21.39 -6.51 -30.21
C SER A 4 20.42 -7.46 -30.90
N GLU A 5 20.86 -8.68 -31.11
CA GLU A 5 19.96 -9.77 -31.44
C GLU A 5 19.09 -10.00 -30.23
N MET A 6 17.92 -9.39 -30.24
CA MET A 6 16.90 -9.62 -29.26
C MET A 6 16.33 -11.01 -29.46
N CYS A 7 16.99 -12.00 -28.89
CA CYS A 7 16.54 -13.38 -28.95
C CYS A 7 15.19 -13.48 -28.26
N ILE A 8 14.16 -13.83 -29.00
CA ILE A 8 12.77 -14.04 -28.54
C ILE A 8 12.68 -15.12 -27.44
N ARG A 9 13.79 -15.79 -27.12
CA ARG A 9 13.90 -16.85 -26.12
C ARG A 9 14.63 -16.44 -24.83
N ASP A 10 15.00 -15.17 -24.68
CA ASP A 10 15.64 -14.72 -23.45
C ASP A 10 14.61 -14.70 -22.33
N SER A 11 14.83 -15.53 -21.30
CA SER A 11 14.01 -15.55 -20.11
C SER A 11 14.66 -14.70 -19.01
N ILE A 12 13.89 -13.77 -18.45
CA ILE A 12 14.28 -13.00 -17.27
C ILE A 12 14.11 -13.91 -16.06
N LYS A 13 15.20 -14.18 -15.34
CA LYS A 13 15.20 -14.99 -14.13
C LYS A 13 15.11 -14.10 -12.87
N ALA A 14 14.81 -14.71 -11.73
CA ALA A 14 14.73 -14.02 -10.44
C ALA A 14 16.07 -13.42 -9.99
N ASP A 15 17.21 -13.89 -10.52
CA ASP A 15 18.56 -13.41 -10.24
C ASP A 15 18.84 -11.95 -10.66
N THR A 16 17.92 -11.35 -11.42
CA THR A 16 17.93 -9.91 -11.73
C THR A 16 17.88 -9.05 -10.47
N PHE A 17 17.27 -9.54 -9.38
CA PHE A 17 17.14 -8.86 -8.10
C PHE A 17 18.06 -9.49 -7.06
N LYS A 18 18.51 -8.69 -6.10
CA LYS A 18 19.35 -9.14 -4.99
C LYS A 18 18.58 -9.03 -3.67
N SER A 19 18.97 -9.86 -2.70
CA SER A 19 18.46 -9.74 -1.34
C SER A 19 18.84 -8.38 -0.75
N GLY A 20 17.87 -7.68 -0.16
CA GLY A 20 18.03 -6.31 0.35
C GLY A 20 17.66 -5.21 -0.65
N ASP A 21 17.40 -5.54 -1.91
CA ASP A 21 16.90 -4.56 -2.88
C ASP A 21 15.48 -4.13 -2.55
N PHE A 22 15.12 -2.92 -2.98
CA PHE A 22 13.76 -2.42 -2.87
C PHE A 22 13.09 -2.41 -4.24
N VAL A 23 11.86 -2.91 -4.27
CA VAL A 23 11.09 -3.09 -5.50
C VAL A 23 9.70 -2.48 -5.39
N ASP A 24 9.19 -2.07 -6.55
CA ASP A 24 7.81 -1.63 -6.74
C ASP A 24 7.04 -2.74 -7.45
N VAL A 25 5.96 -3.20 -6.83
CA VAL A 25 5.14 -4.30 -7.34
C VAL A 25 3.80 -3.78 -7.83
N THR A 26 3.53 -3.96 -9.11
CA THR A 26 2.28 -3.57 -9.76
C THR A 26 1.46 -4.81 -10.11
N GLY A 27 0.21 -4.81 -9.74
CA GLY A 27 -0.72 -5.89 -10.07
C GLY A 27 -2.16 -5.42 -10.06
N THR A 28 -3.07 -6.30 -10.45
CA THR A 28 -4.51 -6.03 -10.41
C THR A 28 -5.07 -6.42 -9.06
N SER A 29 -5.71 -5.48 -8.37
CA SER A 29 -6.29 -5.71 -7.05
C SER A 29 -7.44 -6.72 -7.09
N LYS A 30 -7.75 -7.33 -5.95
CA LYS A 30 -8.90 -8.25 -5.82
C LYS A 30 -10.19 -7.52 -6.12
N GLY A 31 -11.06 -8.13 -6.93
CA GLY A 31 -12.40 -7.61 -7.20
C GLY A 31 -13.37 -7.84 -6.05
N HIS A 32 -14.19 -6.85 -5.76
CA HIS A 32 -15.25 -6.91 -4.76
C HIS A 32 -16.63 -6.62 -5.35
N GLY A 33 -16.70 -6.41 -6.67
CA GLY A 33 -17.94 -6.09 -7.36
C GLY A 33 -18.49 -4.72 -6.98
N TYR A 34 -19.78 -4.52 -7.14
CA TYR A 34 -20.48 -3.29 -6.76
C TYR A 34 -20.60 -3.22 -5.24
N THR A 35 -19.99 -2.24 -4.61
CA THR A 35 -19.97 -2.07 -3.16
C THR A 35 -20.50 -0.71 -2.73
N GLY A 36 -21.10 -0.69 -1.54
CA GLY A 36 -21.56 0.55 -0.91
C GLY A 36 -20.43 1.42 -0.40
N VAL A 37 -20.76 2.68 -0.08
CA VAL A 37 -19.81 3.73 0.36
C VAL A 37 -19.00 3.33 1.58
N ILE A 38 -19.60 2.59 2.52
CA ILE A 38 -18.91 2.20 3.75
C ILE A 38 -17.76 1.25 3.47
N LYS A 39 -17.98 0.23 2.65
CA LYS A 39 -16.93 -0.74 2.29
C LYS A 39 -15.91 -0.15 1.34
N ARG A 40 -16.38 0.63 0.35
CA ARG A 40 -15.50 1.17 -0.70
C ARG A 40 -14.61 2.30 -0.21
N TRP A 41 -15.13 3.19 0.66
CA TRP A 41 -14.46 4.42 1.06
C TRP A 41 -14.24 4.53 2.58
N ASN A 42 -14.53 3.48 3.35
CA ASN A 42 -14.47 3.49 4.81
C ASN A 42 -15.30 4.62 5.44
N ALA A 43 -16.42 5.01 4.79
CA ALA A 43 -17.30 6.03 5.30
C ALA A 43 -17.98 5.56 6.60
N SER A 44 -18.24 6.49 7.50
CA SER A 44 -18.97 6.20 8.74
C SER A 44 -20.42 5.81 8.45
N ARG A 45 -20.92 4.83 9.18
CA ARG A 45 -22.35 4.51 9.15
C ARG A 45 -23.16 5.57 9.90
N GLY A 46 -24.43 5.75 9.53
CA GLY A 46 -25.36 6.60 10.27
C GLY A 46 -25.56 6.14 11.72
N ARG A 47 -25.92 7.04 12.61
CA ARG A 47 -26.18 6.73 14.02
C ARG A 47 -27.42 5.84 14.16
N MET A 48 -27.36 4.90 15.09
CA MET A 48 -28.47 3.97 15.42
C MET A 48 -29.16 4.42 16.72
N THR A 49 -29.55 5.66 16.78
CA THR A 49 -30.20 6.27 17.96
C THR A 49 -31.64 6.66 17.65
N HIS A 50 -32.41 6.94 18.70
CA HIS A 50 -33.78 7.50 18.59
C HIS A 50 -33.77 8.76 17.72
N GLY A 51 -34.73 8.88 16.80
CA GLY A 51 -34.84 10.00 15.84
C GLY A 51 -33.95 9.90 14.61
N GLY A 52 -33.06 8.90 14.52
CA GLY A 52 -32.18 8.70 13.37
C GLY A 52 -32.85 8.05 12.14
N GLY A 53 -33.98 7.36 12.33
CA GLY A 53 -34.67 6.62 11.28
C GLY A 53 -33.87 5.45 10.70
N PRO A 54 -34.37 4.77 9.66
CA PRO A 54 -33.72 3.56 9.08
C PRO A 54 -32.58 3.90 8.11
N VAL A 55 -31.83 4.98 8.32
CA VAL A 55 -30.79 5.48 7.39
C VAL A 55 -29.41 5.19 7.93
N HIS A 56 -29.01 3.91 7.95
CA HIS A 56 -27.77 3.51 8.61
C HIS A 56 -26.58 3.36 7.66
N ARG A 57 -26.79 2.90 6.44
CA ARG A 57 -25.71 2.57 5.48
C ARG A 57 -25.83 3.34 4.16
N HIS A 58 -26.47 4.48 4.19
CA HIS A 58 -26.70 5.33 3.02
C HIS A 58 -25.54 6.31 2.79
N ALA A 59 -25.45 6.82 1.56
CA ALA A 59 -24.42 7.76 1.15
C ALA A 59 -24.60 9.18 1.75
N GLY A 60 -25.78 9.47 2.31
CA GLY A 60 -26.12 10.79 2.85
C GLY A 60 -26.48 11.80 1.76
N SER A 61 -26.37 13.08 2.07
CA SER A 61 -26.70 14.15 1.12
C SER A 61 -25.84 14.10 -0.12
N MET A 62 -26.47 14.29 -1.28
CA MET A 62 -25.80 14.35 -2.58
C MET A 62 -25.37 15.77 -2.99
N GLY A 63 -25.79 16.79 -2.26
CA GLY A 63 -25.43 18.18 -2.48
C GLY A 63 -26.60 19.14 -2.27
N SER A 64 -26.44 20.38 -2.73
CA SER A 64 -27.46 21.42 -2.69
C SER A 64 -28.42 21.31 -3.88
N THR A 65 -29.61 21.90 -3.76
CA THR A 65 -30.69 21.75 -4.75
C THR A 65 -30.50 22.66 -5.97
N THR A 66 -30.64 23.94 -5.81
CA THR A 66 -30.78 24.91 -6.93
C THR A 66 -29.44 25.36 -7.47
N ASP A 67 -28.46 25.58 -6.61
CA ASP A 67 -27.10 25.96 -6.98
C ASP A 67 -26.09 25.00 -6.31
N PRO A 68 -25.40 24.18 -7.11
CA PRO A 68 -25.18 24.19 -8.55
C PRO A 68 -26.13 23.32 -9.40
N SER A 69 -27.27 22.87 -8.91
CA SER A 69 -28.25 21.98 -9.61
C SER A 69 -27.65 20.68 -10.17
N ARG A 70 -26.55 20.24 -9.63
CA ARG A 70 -25.85 19.01 -10.06
C ARG A 70 -25.06 18.40 -8.91
N ILE A 71 -24.72 17.14 -9.05
CA ILE A 71 -23.77 16.47 -8.17
C ILE A 71 -22.37 16.76 -8.70
N PHE A 72 -21.46 17.17 -7.81
CA PHE A 72 -20.09 17.45 -8.19
C PHE A 72 -19.36 16.18 -8.64
N LYS A 73 -18.44 16.34 -9.61
CA LYS A 73 -17.51 15.27 -10.00
C LYS A 73 -16.65 14.85 -8.80
N GLY A 74 -16.33 13.57 -8.72
CA GLY A 74 -15.54 13.04 -7.60
C GLY A 74 -16.33 12.83 -6.31
N LYS A 75 -17.64 12.99 -6.30
CA LYS A 75 -18.48 12.68 -5.14
C LYS A 75 -18.31 11.21 -4.75
N ILE A 76 -18.00 10.98 -3.48
CA ILE A 76 -17.88 9.64 -2.90
C ILE A 76 -19.24 8.94 -2.98
N GLY A 77 -19.27 7.79 -3.65
CA GLY A 77 -20.49 7.02 -3.88
C GLY A 77 -20.23 5.53 -4.01
N PRO A 78 -21.29 4.71 -4.03
CA PRO A 78 -21.18 3.28 -4.32
C PRO A 78 -20.71 3.06 -5.76
N GLY A 79 -20.16 1.89 -6.03
CA GLY A 79 -19.71 1.52 -7.36
C GLY A 79 -18.80 0.29 -7.34
N GLN A 80 -18.23 -0.01 -8.51
CA GLN A 80 -17.25 -1.09 -8.63
C GLN A 80 -16.06 -0.85 -7.71
N TYR A 81 -15.66 -1.86 -6.95
CA TYR A 81 -14.52 -1.82 -6.08
C TYR A 81 -13.54 -2.96 -6.40
N GLY A 82 -12.29 -2.61 -6.51
CA GLY A 82 -11.25 -3.52 -6.94
C GLY A 82 -11.18 -3.74 -8.46
N VAL A 83 -10.36 -4.69 -8.90
CA VAL A 83 -9.99 -4.91 -10.30
C VAL A 83 -9.31 -3.67 -10.90
N GLU A 84 -8.60 -2.96 -10.07
CA GLU A 84 -7.83 -1.77 -10.46
C GLU A 84 -6.34 -2.10 -10.44
N THR A 85 -5.58 -1.49 -11.35
CA THR A 85 -4.12 -1.60 -11.33
C THR A 85 -3.58 -0.80 -10.15
N VAL A 86 -2.95 -1.49 -9.22
CA VAL A 86 -2.37 -0.90 -8.00
C VAL A 86 -0.88 -1.18 -7.96
N THR A 87 -0.09 -0.16 -7.63
CA THR A 87 1.35 -0.29 -7.42
C THR A 87 1.65 -0.08 -5.94
N ILE A 88 2.25 -1.09 -5.31
CA ILE A 88 2.79 -0.98 -3.96
C ILE A 88 4.28 -0.75 -4.09
N GLN A 89 4.71 0.39 -3.59
CA GLN A 89 6.09 0.82 -3.72
C GLN A 89 6.91 0.40 -2.51
N ASN A 90 8.19 0.21 -2.73
CA ASN A 90 9.16 0.16 -1.66
C ASN A 90 9.10 -1.12 -0.81
N LEU A 91 8.87 -2.24 -1.46
CA LEU A 91 8.91 -3.54 -0.81
C LEU A 91 10.33 -4.09 -0.81
N GLU A 92 10.78 -4.58 0.32
CA GLU A 92 12.10 -5.18 0.51
C GLU A 92 12.13 -6.61 -0.01
N VAL A 93 13.14 -6.94 -0.82
CA VAL A 93 13.43 -8.31 -1.26
C VAL A 93 14.20 -9.03 -0.15
N VAL A 94 13.57 -10.01 0.46
CA VAL A 94 14.16 -10.78 1.57
C VAL A 94 15.09 -11.88 1.06
N LYS A 95 14.63 -12.64 0.08
CA LYS A 95 15.36 -13.77 -0.48
C LYS A 95 15.09 -13.89 -1.98
N VAL A 96 16.12 -14.27 -2.72
CA VAL A 96 16.04 -14.66 -4.12
C VAL A 96 16.51 -16.10 -4.21
N ASP A 97 15.72 -16.95 -4.84
CA ASP A 97 16.04 -18.34 -5.06
C ASP A 97 16.08 -18.60 -6.58
N PRO A 98 17.29 -18.70 -7.16
CA PRO A 98 17.44 -18.89 -8.60
C PRO A 98 17.05 -20.28 -9.08
N GLU A 99 17.12 -21.32 -8.22
CA GLU A 99 16.78 -22.69 -8.60
C GLU A 99 15.27 -22.84 -8.82
N LEU A 100 14.50 -22.28 -7.91
CA LEU A 100 13.03 -22.27 -7.97
C LEU A 100 12.48 -21.08 -8.79
N ASN A 101 13.35 -20.21 -9.26
CA ASN A 101 12.99 -18.92 -9.89
C ASN A 101 12.00 -18.12 -9.05
N MET A 102 12.25 -18.02 -7.74
CA MET A 102 11.36 -17.46 -6.75
C MET A 102 11.95 -16.19 -6.13
N LEU A 103 11.10 -15.16 -6.00
CA LEU A 103 11.40 -13.91 -5.33
C LEU A 103 10.53 -13.76 -4.08
N VAL A 104 11.15 -13.65 -2.92
CA VAL A 104 10.45 -13.45 -1.64
C VAL A 104 10.50 -11.98 -1.26
N VAL A 105 9.34 -11.34 -1.20
CA VAL A 105 9.18 -9.92 -0.92
C VAL A 105 8.45 -9.72 0.40
N ARG A 106 8.92 -8.78 1.22
CA ARG A 106 8.31 -8.43 2.50
C ARG A 106 7.21 -7.40 2.29
N GLY A 107 5.97 -7.79 2.52
CA GLY A 107 4.82 -6.89 2.47
C GLY A 107 3.64 -7.44 1.68
N ALA A 108 2.69 -6.58 1.36
CA ALA A 108 1.49 -6.94 0.63
C ALA A 108 1.72 -6.86 -0.88
N VAL A 109 1.34 -7.90 -1.59
CA VAL A 109 1.35 -7.93 -3.05
C VAL A 109 -0.10 -7.78 -3.55
N PRO A 110 -0.37 -6.91 -4.53
CA PRO A 110 -1.73 -6.71 -5.04
C PRO A 110 -2.23 -7.92 -5.82
N GLY A 111 -3.50 -8.26 -5.63
CA GLY A 111 -4.20 -9.29 -6.38
C GLY A 111 -4.46 -10.60 -5.64
N PRO A 112 -5.18 -11.54 -6.28
CA PRO A 112 -5.39 -12.89 -5.78
C PRO A 112 -4.14 -13.76 -5.99
N LYS A 113 -4.12 -14.94 -5.37
CA LYS A 113 -3.07 -15.94 -5.61
C LYS A 113 -3.05 -16.35 -7.09
N GLY A 114 -1.87 -16.46 -7.68
CA GLY A 114 -1.71 -16.83 -9.08
C GLY A 114 -1.93 -15.68 -10.07
N SER A 115 -2.14 -14.45 -9.61
CA SER A 115 -2.25 -13.30 -10.52
C SER A 115 -0.87 -12.87 -11.04
N LEU A 116 -0.87 -12.33 -12.26
CA LEU A 116 0.31 -11.71 -12.85
C LEU A 116 0.65 -10.40 -12.10
N VAL A 117 1.92 -10.24 -11.77
CA VAL A 117 2.46 -9.01 -11.19
C VAL A 117 3.70 -8.56 -11.94
N THR A 118 3.88 -7.26 -12.05
CA THR A 118 5.08 -6.65 -12.62
C THR A 118 5.93 -6.13 -11.48
N VAL A 119 7.17 -6.59 -11.40
CA VAL A 119 8.15 -6.15 -10.40
C VAL A 119 9.18 -5.25 -11.07
N LYS A 120 9.41 -4.08 -10.51
CA LYS A 120 10.40 -3.11 -10.98
C LYS A 120 11.26 -2.65 -9.82
N THR A 121 12.48 -2.24 -10.07
CA THR A 121 13.31 -1.55 -9.08
C THR A 121 12.61 -0.28 -8.61
N THR A 122 12.69 0.04 -7.33
CA THR A 122 12.02 1.23 -6.79
C THR A 122 12.60 2.51 -7.38
N VAL A 123 11.72 3.49 -7.60
CA VAL A 123 12.12 4.84 -8.02
C VAL A 123 12.54 5.70 -6.81
N LYS A 124 12.12 5.30 -5.59
CA LYS A 124 12.43 6.03 -4.36
C LYS A 124 13.87 5.75 -3.93
N VAL A 125 14.60 6.80 -3.65
CA VAL A 125 15.95 6.70 -3.08
C VAL A 125 15.84 6.27 -1.61
N HIS A 126 16.40 5.11 -1.29
CA HIS A 126 16.55 4.68 0.10
C HIS A 126 17.85 5.23 0.65
N LYS A 127 17.74 5.99 1.74
CA LYS A 127 18.90 6.21 2.61
C LYS A 127 19.08 4.91 3.39
N ILE A 128 20.12 4.16 3.07
CA ILE A 128 20.54 3.01 3.89
C ILE A 128 20.83 3.60 5.26
N LYS A 129 20.05 3.24 6.26
CA LYS A 129 20.38 3.56 7.64
C LYS A 129 21.63 2.76 7.96
N GLN A 130 22.76 3.43 7.98
CA GLN A 130 23.98 2.80 8.51
C GLN A 130 23.69 2.44 9.96
N ALA A 131 23.74 1.16 10.26
CA ALA A 131 23.60 0.67 11.62
C ALA A 131 24.67 1.35 12.48
N GLY A 132 24.26 2.30 13.34
CA GLY A 132 25.15 3.09 14.19
C GLY A 132 25.18 4.59 13.93
N ALA A 133 24.50 5.12 12.87
CA ALA A 133 24.58 6.53 12.52
C ALA A 133 23.49 7.42 13.16
N ASP A 134 22.54 6.87 13.87
CA ASP A 134 21.44 7.64 14.49
C ASP A 134 21.70 7.95 15.99
N ILE A 135 22.91 8.39 16.32
CA ILE A 135 23.10 9.10 17.59
C ILE A 135 22.48 10.49 17.38
N SER A 136 21.28 10.66 17.90
CA SER A 136 20.60 11.95 17.87
C SER A 136 21.53 13.02 18.42
N LYS A 137 21.81 14.05 17.64
CA LYS A 137 22.57 15.22 18.08
C LYS A 137 21.85 16.03 19.18
N ASN A 138 20.62 15.70 19.48
CA ASN A 138 19.86 16.27 20.58
C ASN A 138 20.19 15.54 21.89
N PRO A 139 20.81 16.17 22.88
CA PRO A 139 21.21 15.55 24.16
C PRO A 139 20.03 14.87 24.88
N GLN A 140 18.83 15.43 24.79
CA GLN A 140 17.62 14.86 25.40
C GLN A 140 17.11 13.59 24.72
N LYS A 141 17.41 13.39 23.41
CA LYS A 141 17.10 12.15 22.69
C LYS A 141 18.24 11.16 22.73
N ALA A 142 19.47 11.62 22.89
CA ALA A 142 20.67 10.75 23.00
C ALA A 142 20.73 10.04 24.35
N SER A 143 20.25 10.62 25.43
CA SER A 143 20.19 9.99 26.75
C SER A 143 19.15 8.87 26.89
N GLY A 144 18.43 8.54 25.84
CA GLY A 144 17.69 7.30 25.58
C GLY A 144 16.74 6.74 26.64
N ARG A 145 16.63 7.34 27.81
CA ARG A 145 15.66 6.97 28.86
C ARG A 145 15.35 8.15 29.74
N ASN A 146 14.11 8.56 29.75
CA ASN A 146 13.61 9.40 30.82
C ASN A 146 13.68 8.59 32.12
N PRO A 147 14.49 8.97 33.13
CA PRO A 147 14.69 8.16 34.35
C PRO A 147 13.39 7.94 35.13
N GLN A 148 12.40 8.83 34.97
CA GLN A 148 11.08 8.69 35.59
C GLN A 148 10.23 7.55 35.02
N LYS A 149 10.44 7.15 33.75
CA LYS A 149 9.76 5.96 33.17
C LYS A 149 10.43 4.63 33.47
N ALA A 150 11.66 4.63 33.92
CA ALA A 150 12.38 3.40 34.28
C ALA A 150 11.95 2.90 35.68
N SER A 151 11.62 3.80 36.62
CA SER A 151 11.18 3.43 37.98
C SER A 151 9.74 2.88 38.04
N ALA A 152 8.88 3.25 37.04
CA ALA A 152 7.49 2.77 36.99
C ALA A 152 7.32 1.35 36.41
N ARG A 153 8.40 0.71 35.92
CA ARG A 153 8.38 -0.64 35.35
C ARG A 153 8.86 -1.74 36.28
N ASN A 154 9.37 -1.37 37.46
CA ASN A 154 9.89 -2.28 38.46
C ASN A 154 9.05 -2.27 39.77
N MET A 155 7.76 -1.91 39.69
CA MET A 155 6.77 -2.15 40.75
C MET A 155 5.71 -3.11 40.24
#